data_333de38a1746778ab6508e1dc335b0f1
#
_entry.id   333de38a1746778ab6508e1dc335b0f1
#
_cell.length_a   1.000
_cell.length_b   1.000
_cell.length_c   1.000
_cell.angle_alpha   90.00
_cell.angle_beta   90.00
_cell.angle_gamma   90.00
#
_symmetry.space_group_name_H-M   'P 1'
#
loop_
_entity.id
_entity.type
_entity.pdbx_description
1 polymer ?
#
loop_
_entity_poly.entity_id
_entity_poly.type
_entity_poly.pdbx_seq_one_letter_code
_entity_poly.pdbx_strand_id
1 'polypeptide(L)' 'MIRGTTELIAHIGYPTHAFKAPMIYNPHFEQTGIDAVVVPMGCKPEDYPAFLRAVFTLTNIRGALITMPHKVATVG' A
#
# COMPACT_ATOMS: atom_id res chain seq x y z
N MET A 1 -4.00 -15.96 -3.50
CA MET A 1 -4.39 -16.23 -2.10
C MET A 1 -3.33 -15.71 -1.16
N ILE A 2 -3.73 -15.08 -0.07
CA ILE A 2 -2.80 -14.53 0.91
C ILE A 2 -2.27 -15.63 1.82
N ARG A 3 -0.96 -15.68 1.98
CA ARG A 3 -0.27 -16.69 2.80
C ARG A 3 0.65 -15.98 3.79
N GLY A 4 1.26 -16.73 4.68
CA GLY A 4 2.26 -16.16 5.60
C GLY A 4 3.48 -15.58 4.90
N THR A 5 3.76 -16.04 3.69
CA THR A 5 4.88 -15.56 2.88
C THR A 5 4.54 -14.37 2.01
N THR A 6 3.27 -13.97 1.95
CA THR A 6 2.82 -12.92 1.04
C THR A 6 3.42 -11.58 1.43
N GLU A 7 3.98 -10.88 0.45
CA GLU A 7 4.49 -9.54 0.65
C GLU A 7 3.40 -8.49 0.43
N LEU A 8 3.49 -7.39 1.16
CA LEU A 8 2.52 -6.30 1.08
C LEU A 8 3.07 -5.14 0.28
N ILE A 9 2.22 -4.57 -0.56
CA ILE A 9 2.45 -3.27 -1.18
C ILE A 9 1.40 -2.34 -0.60
N ALA A 10 1.84 -1.40 0.25
CA ALA A 10 0.94 -0.47 0.91
C ALA A 10 0.52 0.61 -0.07
N HIS A 11 -0.79 0.76 -0.28
CA HIS A 11 -1.33 1.85 -1.12
C HIS A 11 -1.94 2.88 -0.18
N ILE A 12 -1.19 3.92 0.13
CA ILE A 12 -1.49 4.86 1.20
C ILE A 12 -2.10 6.15 0.64
N GLY A 13 -3.20 6.56 1.22
CA GLY A 13 -3.87 7.79 0.86
C GLY A 13 -5.12 8.00 1.70
N TYR A 14 -5.92 8.99 1.33
CA TYR A 14 -7.15 9.28 2.06
C TYR A 14 -8.05 10.16 1.20
N PRO A 15 -9.31 9.76 1.00
CA PRO A 15 -9.89 8.47 1.35
C PRO A 15 -9.49 7.36 0.37
N THR A 16 -9.82 6.09 0.70
CA THR A 16 -9.37 4.95 -0.10
C THR A 16 -10.42 4.40 -1.06
N HIS A 17 -11.66 4.81 -0.94
CA HIS A 17 -12.78 4.18 -1.68
C HIS A 17 -12.66 4.31 -3.20
N ALA A 18 -11.89 5.29 -3.69
CA ALA A 18 -11.67 5.49 -5.12
C ALA A 18 -10.39 4.81 -5.63
N PHE A 19 -9.68 4.09 -4.79
CA PHE A 19 -8.44 3.43 -5.20
C PHE A 19 -8.72 2.28 -6.15
N LYS A 20 -8.03 2.26 -7.29
CA LYS A 20 -8.19 1.22 -8.30
C LYS A 20 -7.00 0.25 -8.37
N ALA A 21 -5.87 0.63 -7.79
CA ALA A 21 -4.67 -0.18 -7.88
C ALA A 21 -4.86 -1.62 -7.39
N PRO A 22 -5.55 -1.89 -6.25
CA PRO A 22 -5.78 -3.26 -5.83
C PRO A 22 -6.52 -4.10 -6.86
N MET A 23 -7.50 -3.50 -7.55
CA MET A 23 -8.28 -4.20 -8.57
C MET A 23 -7.48 -4.48 -9.83
N ILE A 24 -6.45 -3.70 -10.11
CA ILE A 24 -5.60 -3.86 -11.29
C ILE A 24 -4.46 -4.83 -11.00
N TYR A 25 -3.74 -4.63 -9.89
CA TYR A 25 -2.53 -5.37 -9.62
C TYR A 25 -2.76 -6.74 -9.00
N ASN A 26 -3.75 -6.88 -8.10
CA ASN A 26 -3.96 -8.15 -7.41
C ASN A 26 -4.32 -9.30 -8.35
N PRO A 27 -5.23 -9.12 -9.32
CA PRO A 27 -5.47 -10.20 -10.29
C PRO A 27 -4.24 -10.54 -11.11
N HIS A 28 -3.42 -9.55 -11.46
CA HIS A 28 -2.19 -9.78 -12.21
C HIS A 28 -1.21 -10.62 -11.40
N PHE A 29 -1.06 -10.31 -10.12
CA PHE A 29 -0.17 -11.08 -9.24
C PHE A 29 -0.62 -12.54 -9.12
N GLU A 30 -1.93 -12.77 -9.02
CA GLU A 30 -2.45 -14.13 -8.97
C GLU A 30 -2.19 -14.90 -10.26
N GLN A 31 -2.38 -14.26 -11.42
CA GLN A 31 -2.15 -14.88 -12.71
C GLN A 31 -0.69 -15.24 -12.95
N THR A 32 0.22 -14.39 -12.47
CA THR A 32 1.66 -14.58 -12.69
C THR A 32 2.34 -15.34 -11.57
N GLY A 33 1.61 -15.71 -10.53
CA GLY A 33 2.18 -16.46 -9.40
C GLY A 33 3.04 -15.63 -8.46
N ILE A 34 2.92 -14.30 -8.51
CA ILE A 34 3.64 -13.42 -7.60
C ILE A 34 2.94 -13.42 -6.24
N ASP A 35 3.70 -13.73 -5.19
CA ASP A 35 3.19 -13.81 -3.82
C ASP A 35 3.22 -12.43 -3.16
N ALA A 36 2.39 -11.53 -3.68
CA ALA A 36 2.29 -10.15 -3.21
C ALA A 36 0.85 -9.66 -3.37
N VAL A 37 0.49 -8.66 -2.56
CA VAL A 37 -0.85 -8.06 -2.60
C VAL A 37 -0.75 -6.57 -2.36
N VAL A 38 -1.54 -5.80 -3.11
CA VAL A 38 -1.70 -4.37 -2.89
C VAL A 38 -2.87 -4.17 -1.93
N VAL A 39 -2.63 -3.47 -0.82
CA VAL A 39 -3.64 -3.26 0.21
C VAL A 39 -3.88 -1.75 0.34
N PRO A 40 -5.14 -1.31 0.16
CA PRO A 40 -5.46 0.10 0.38
C PRO A 40 -5.40 0.42 1.87
N MET A 41 -4.66 1.46 2.21
CA MET A 41 -4.49 1.88 3.60
C MET A 41 -4.87 3.34 3.74
N GLY A 42 -5.98 3.60 4.43
CA GLY A 42 -6.47 4.95 4.66
C GLY A 42 -5.76 5.58 5.83
N CYS A 43 -5.13 6.71 5.60
CA CYS A 43 -4.37 7.40 6.62
C CYS A 43 -4.56 8.90 6.45
N LYS A 44 -5.06 9.57 7.48
CA LYS A 44 -5.28 11.01 7.45
C LYS A 44 -3.94 11.75 7.39
N PRO A 45 -3.90 12.96 6.81
CA PRO A 45 -2.64 13.69 6.66
C PRO A 45 -1.88 13.90 7.97
N GLU A 46 -2.58 14.15 9.07
CA GLU A 46 -1.93 14.37 10.36
C GLU A 46 -1.23 13.12 10.91
N ASP A 47 -1.66 11.94 10.50
CA ASP A 47 -1.08 10.68 10.98
C ASP A 47 -0.06 10.08 10.00
N TYR A 48 0.03 10.65 8.81
CA TYR A 48 0.81 10.04 7.74
C TYR A 48 2.31 9.89 8.08
N PRO A 49 3.00 10.90 8.63
CA PRO A 49 4.44 10.72 8.88
C PRO A 49 4.75 9.58 9.85
N ALA A 50 3.96 9.45 10.90
CA ALA A 50 4.14 8.37 11.87
C ALA A 50 3.80 7.01 11.26
N PHE A 51 2.72 6.96 10.48
CA PHE A 51 2.31 5.73 9.83
C PHE A 51 3.34 5.24 8.80
N LEU A 52 3.90 6.16 8.02
CA LEU A 52 4.88 5.80 7.02
C LEU A 52 6.13 5.18 7.66
N ARG A 53 6.56 5.72 8.80
CA ARG A 53 7.68 5.13 9.52
C ARG A 53 7.34 3.73 10.04
N ALA A 54 6.12 3.58 10.58
CA ALA A 54 5.71 2.31 11.16
C ALA A 54 5.53 1.22 10.12
N VAL A 55 4.97 1.53 8.96
CA VAL A 55 4.68 0.52 7.94
C VAL A 55 5.96 -0.13 7.43
N PHE A 56 7.05 0.60 7.36
CA PHE A 56 8.32 0.05 6.90
C PHE A 56 9.08 -0.74 7.98
N THR A 57 8.52 -0.84 9.19
CA THR A 57 9.06 -1.77 10.18
C THR A 57 8.54 -3.19 9.98
N LEU A 58 7.52 -3.36 9.14
CA LEU A 58 7.01 -4.69 8.81
C LEU A 58 8.06 -5.46 8.02
N THR A 59 8.19 -6.76 8.33
CA THR A 59 9.21 -7.59 7.67
C THR A 59 8.79 -8.07 6.29
N ASN A 60 7.51 -7.99 5.97
CA ASN A 60 6.97 -8.45 4.69
C ASN A 60 6.47 -7.32 3.81
N ILE A 61 6.90 -6.09 4.04
CA ILE A 61 6.57 -4.97 3.18
C ILE A 61 7.50 -4.96 1.97
N ARG A 62 6.93 -4.92 0.77
CA ARG A 62 7.70 -4.88 -0.47
C ARG A 62 7.89 -3.47 -0.99
N GLY A 63 6.90 -2.62 -0.75
CA GLY A 63 6.97 -1.24 -1.19
C GLY A 63 5.68 -0.50 -0.85
N ALA A 64 5.60 0.74 -1.31
CA ALA A 64 4.43 1.57 -1.05
C ALA A 64 4.09 2.40 -2.27
N LEU A 65 2.79 2.57 -2.50
CA LEU A 65 2.25 3.50 -3.48
C LEU A 65 1.62 4.64 -2.69
N ILE A 66 2.10 5.84 -2.92
CA ILE A 66 1.63 7.02 -2.19
C ILE A 66 0.75 7.86 -3.11
N THR A 67 -0.44 8.21 -2.65
CA THR A 67 -1.34 9.04 -3.41
C THR A 67 -1.74 10.27 -2.61
N MET A 68 -2.50 11.16 -3.23
CA MET A 68 -2.92 12.40 -2.59
C MET A 68 -3.74 12.13 -1.32
N PRO A 69 -3.63 12.96 -0.31
CA PRO A 69 -2.80 14.19 -0.23
C PRO A 69 -1.35 13.92 0.15
N HIS A 70 -1.00 12.68 0.50
CA HIS A 70 0.30 12.34 1.08
C HIS A 70 1.44 12.45 0.08
N LYS A 71 1.13 12.37 -1.22
CA LYS A 71 2.14 12.47 -2.26
C LYS A 71 2.92 13.78 -2.16
N VAL A 72 2.23 14.87 -1.89
CA VAL A 72 2.87 16.18 -1.74
C VAL A 72 3.74 16.23 -0.49
N ALA A 73 3.24 15.67 0.62
CA ALA A 73 4.00 15.63 1.87
C ALA A 73 5.26 14.78 1.74
N THR A 74 5.20 13.70 0.97
CA THR A 74 6.33 12.80 0.77
C THR A 74 7.44 13.48 -0.05
N VAL A 75 7.06 14.26 -1.05
CA VAL A 75 8.02 14.95 -1.93
C VAL A 75 8.57 16.20 -1.27
N GLY A 76 7.72 16.89 -0.53
CA GLY A 76 8.11 18.09 0.19
C GLY A 76 8.96 17.81 1.38
#